data_3378566e819c9f591721363cf42f3db3
#
_entry.id   3378566e819c9f591721363cf42f3db3
#
_cell.length_a   1.000
_cell.length_b   1.000
_cell.length_c   1.000
_cell.angle_alpha   90.00
_cell.angle_beta   90.00
_cell.angle_gamma   90.00
#
_symmetry.space_group_name_H-M   'P 1'
#
loop_
_entity.id
_entity.type
_entity.pdbx_description
1 polymer ?
#
loop_
_entity_poly.entity_id
_entity_poly.type
_entity_poly.pdbx_seq_one_letter_code
_entity_poly.pdbx_strand_id
1 'polypeptide(L)' 'MSQKELEKNLKELLELSKKLREANKDLRNKNLRLKKENIRLKDNIELSRNKLEILISKLEAL' A
#
# COMPACT_ATOMS: atom_id res chain seq x y z
N MET A 1 -2.10 19.75 -38.61
CA MET A 1 -2.04 20.28 -37.22
C MET A 1 -1.22 21.56 -37.23
N SER A 2 -1.72 22.64 -36.66
CA SER A 2 -0.95 23.88 -36.55
C SER A 2 0.15 23.73 -35.49
N GLN A 3 1.19 24.59 -35.60
CA GLN A 3 2.29 24.59 -34.64
C GLN A 3 1.79 24.91 -33.22
N LYS A 4 0.80 25.80 -33.09
CA LYS A 4 0.20 26.15 -31.81
C LYS A 4 -0.55 24.97 -31.19
N GLU A 5 -1.26 24.19 -31.97
CA GLU A 5 -1.95 22.98 -31.50
C GLU A 5 -0.97 21.93 -31.06
N LEU A 6 0.12 21.77 -31.82
CA LEU A 6 1.19 20.83 -31.44
C LEU A 6 1.83 21.22 -30.11
N GLU A 7 2.18 22.49 -29.93
CA GLU A 7 2.74 22.99 -28.68
C GLU A 7 1.80 22.79 -27.50
N LYS A 8 0.52 23.07 -27.67
CA LYS A 8 -0.51 22.87 -26.66
C LYS A 8 -0.60 21.39 -26.26
N ASN A 9 -0.63 20.51 -27.25
CA ASN A 9 -0.71 19.08 -27.01
C ASN A 9 0.54 18.55 -26.27
N LEU A 10 1.71 19.05 -26.63
CA LEU A 10 2.95 18.69 -25.94
C LEU A 10 2.95 19.15 -24.48
N LYS A 11 2.45 20.34 -24.18
CA LYS A 11 2.31 20.83 -22.80
C LYS A 11 1.35 19.97 -22.00
N GLU A 12 0.21 19.62 -22.58
CA GLU A 12 -0.78 18.75 -21.94
C GLU A 12 -0.21 17.36 -21.64
N LEU A 13 0.53 16.80 -22.60
CA LEU A 13 1.21 15.51 -22.41
C LEU A 13 2.25 15.57 -21.28
N LEU A 14 3.00 16.67 -21.23
CA LEU A 14 4.00 16.86 -20.18
C LEU A 14 3.36 16.95 -18.80
N GLU A 15 2.26 17.69 -18.66
CA GLU A 15 1.51 17.79 -17.41
C GLU A 15 0.91 16.46 -17.00
N LEU A 16 0.33 15.71 -17.94
CA LEU A 16 -0.18 14.37 -17.67
C LEU A 16 0.92 13.43 -17.23
N SER A 17 2.09 13.50 -17.87
CA SER A 17 3.25 12.71 -17.49
C SER A 17 3.67 12.99 -16.05
N LYS A 18 3.71 14.25 -15.63
CA LYS A 18 4.03 14.65 -14.25
C LYS A 18 3.00 14.10 -13.27
N LYS A 19 1.71 14.26 -13.58
CA LYS A 19 0.63 13.74 -12.73
C LYS A 19 0.69 12.23 -12.58
N LEU A 20 0.98 11.51 -13.66
CA LEU A 20 1.15 10.07 -13.63
C LEU A 20 2.33 9.64 -12.76
N ARG A 21 3.45 10.35 -12.82
CA ARG A 21 4.61 10.07 -11.96
C ARG A 21 4.28 10.28 -10.49
N GLU A 22 3.59 11.37 -10.17
CA GLU A 22 3.16 11.66 -8.80
C GLU A 22 2.19 10.60 -8.28
N ALA A 23 1.18 10.26 -9.09
CA ALA A 23 0.22 9.22 -8.75
C ALA A 23 0.90 7.85 -8.56
N ASN A 24 1.87 7.52 -9.40
CA ASN A 24 2.64 6.29 -9.30
C ASN A 24 3.45 6.26 -8.00
N LYS A 25 4.10 7.37 -7.66
CA LYS A 25 4.85 7.51 -6.41
C LYS A 25 3.94 7.34 -5.19
N ASP A 26 2.79 7.99 -5.20
CA ASP A 26 1.81 7.90 -4.12
C ASP A 26 1.29 6.47 -3.94
N LEU A 27 0.98 5.79 -5.04
CA LEU A 27 0.55 4.41 -5.03
C LEU A 27 1.62 3.47 -4.47
N ARG A 28 2.87 3.67 -4.86
CA ARG A 28 3.99 2.89 -4.32
C ARG A 28 4.12 3.07 -2.81
N ASN A 29 4.00 4.30 -2.34
CA ASN A 29 4.06 4.60 -0.91
C ASN A 29 2.90 3.98 -0.15
N LYS A 30 1.68 4.05 -0.71
CA LYS A 30 0.50 3.40 -0.13
C LYS A 30 0.66 1.88 -0.10
N ASN A 31 1.15 1.28 -1.16
CA ASN A 31 1.38 -0.15 -1.23
C ASN A 31 2.41 -0.60 -0.19
N LEU A 32 3.48 0.15 -0.02
CA LEU A 32 4.50 -0.15 0.99
C LEU A 32 3.91 -0.08 2.40
N ARG A 33 3.11 0.95 2.68
CA ARG A 33 2.43 1.11 3.97
C ARG A 33 1.45 -0.03 4.23
N LEU A 34 0.65 -0.40 3.23
CA LEU A 34 -0.30 -1.51 3.35
C LEU A 34 0.41 -2.84 3.58
N LYS A 35 1.54 -3.05 2.93
CA LYS A 35 2.36 -4.25 3.13
C LYS A 35 2.87 -4.34 4.57
N LYS A 36 3.38 -3.24 5.11
CA LYS A 36 3.83 -3.16 6.50
C LYS A 36 2.68 -3.42 7.48
N GLU A 37 1.53 -2.80 7.23
CA GLU A 37 0.33 -2.97 8.05
C GLU A 37 -0.16 -4.41 8.01
N ASN A 38 -0.13 -5.04 6.84
CA ASN A 38 -0.51 -6.44 6.67
C ASN A 38 0.38 -7.37 7.49
N ILE A 39 1.69 -7.16 7.46
CA ILE A 39 2.65 -7.92 8.26
C ILE A 39 2.36 -7.72 9.75
N ARG A 40 2.14 -6.49 10.19
CA ARG A 40 1.83 -6.17 11.58
C ARG A 40 0.57 -6.88 12.06
N LEU A 41 -0.48 -6.89 11.24
CA LEU A 41 -1.74 -7.56 11.56
C LEU A 41 -1.58 -9.09 11.65
N LYS A 42 -0.82 -9.67 10.73
CA LYS A 42 -0.52 -11.10 10.75
C LYS A 42 0.25 -11.50 12.01
N ASP A 43 1.25 -10.70 12.40
CA ASP A 43 2.02 -10.93 13.60
C ASP A 43 1.13 -10.83 14.86
N ASN A 44 0.23 -9.88 14.91
CA ASN A 44 -0.72 -9.73 16.01
C ASN A 44 -1.68 -10.91 16.09
N ILE A 45 -2.16 -11.41 14.98
CA ILE A 45 -3.03 -12.59 14.92
C ILE A 45 -2.28 -13.82 15.44
N GLU A 46 -1.05 -14.02 15.00
CA GLU A 46 -0.22 -15.14 15.46
C GLU A 46 0.06 -15.07 16.96
N LEU A 47 0.41 -13.88 17.45
CA LEU A 47 0.62 -13.65 18.87
C LEU A 47 -0.64 -13.96 19.70
N SER A 48 -1.79 -13.51 19.25
CA SER A 48 -3.08 -13.77 19.90
C SER A 48 -3.43 -15.27 19.91
N ARG A 49 -3.19 -15.94 18.79
CA ARG A 49 -3.38 -17.39 18.67
C ARG A 49 -2.51 -18.14 19.69
N ASN A 50 -1.23 -17.80 19.78
CA ASN A 50 -0.30 -18.43 20.71
C ASN A 50 -0.74 -18.22 22.16
N LYS A 51 -1.20 -17.04 22.51
CA LYS A 51 -1.72 -16.75 23.86
C LYS A 51 -2.96 -17.59 24.18
N LEU A 52 -3.87 -17.71 23.21
CA LEU A 52 -5.07 -18.53 23.37
C LEU A 52 -4.71 -20.01 23.55
N GLU A 53 -3.79 -20.54 22.78
CA GLU A 53 -3.32 -21.93 22.90
C GLU A 53 -2.72 -22.19 24.26
N ILE A 54 -1.93 -21.27 24.80
CA ILE A 54 -1.36 -21.38 26.15
C ILE A 54 -2.48 -21.40 27.20
N LEU A 55 -3.47 -20.52 27.10
CA LEU A 55 -4.61 -20.48 28.02
C LEU A 55 -5.42 -21.76 27.98
N ILE A 56 -5.71 -22.27 26.79
CA ILE A 56 -6.43 -23.53 26.62
C ILE A 56 -5.66 -24.70 27.26
N SER A 57 -4.35 -24.76 27.01
CA SER A 57 -3.49 -25.80 27.63
C SER A 57 -3.50 -25.73 29.16
N LYS A 58 -3.49 -24.52 29.72
CA LYS A 58 -3.58 -24.33 31.18
C LYS A 58 -4.92 -24.79 31.73
N LEU A 59 -6.02 -24.50 31.03
CA LEU A 59 -7.34 -24.95 31.45
C LEU A 59 -7.50 -26.46 31.36
N GLU A 60 -6.94 -27.10 30.36
CA GLU A 60 -6.95 -28.56 30.23
C GLU A 60 -6.12 -29.26 31.27
N ALA A 61 -5.12 -28.60 31.82
CA ALA A 61 -4.26 -29.13 32.88
C ALA A 61 -4.89 -29.07 34.27
N LEU A 62 -5.98 -28.35 34.40
CA LEU A 62 -6.76 -28.32 35.65
C LEU A 62 -7.64 -29.54 35.76
#